data_eff52a96b8c8ee55773c985255565632
#
_entry.id   eff52a96b8c8ee55773c985255565632
#
_cell.length_a   1.000
_cell.length_b   1.000
_cell.length_c   1.000
_cell.angle_alpha   90.00
_cell.angle_beta   90.00
_cell.angle_gamma   90.00
#
_symmetry.space_group_name_H-M   'P 1'
#
loop_
_entity.id
_entity.type
_entity.pdbx_description
1 polymer ?
#
loop_
_entity_poly.entity_id
_entity_poly.type
_entity_poly.pdbx_seq_one_letter_code
_entity_poly.pdbx_strand_id
1 'polypeptide(L)'
;MNIRSLNYIAIKIALCLSIFITQANAEGLPKEFNIKEDDIVLGNVNSEVVLIEYYAPTCTHCVNADREIFPAIKEKYIDTGKIAYVMREFVGNKQDLDASILARCDGSTAKYIQFKSIILSKQDDWSFGTDYRQRLESFAKLGGISKEQYETCLNSDALVKTLIENTQIAANLHNFIGTPSFFINGKLLDVRQGITANSIIQEIDKILN
;
A
#
# COMPACT_ATOMS: atom_id res chain seq x y z
N MET A 1 26.62 88.27 -3.78
CA MET A 1 25.58 88.32 -2.77
C MET A 1 24.68 87.10 -2.95
N ASN A 2 24.66 86.26 -1.95
CA ASN A 2 23.75 85.09 -1.65
C ASN A 2 23.85 83.85 -2.53
N ILE A 3 24.49 82.96 -1.92
CA ILE A 3 24.50 81.50 -2.01
C ILE A 3 23.18 80.98 -1.52
N ARG A 4 22.53 80.14 -2.26
CA ARG A 4 21.54 79.22 -1.69
C ARG A 4 21.65 77.86 -2.34
N SER A 5 22.31 77.01 -1.58
CA SER A 5 22.01 75.58 -1.32
C SER A 5 21.35 74.74 -2.41
N LEU A 6 22.15 73.94 -3.12
CA LEU A 6 21.70 72.75 -3.80
C LEU A 6 21.41 71.65 -2.75
N ASN A 7 20.11 71.34 -2.60
CA ASN A 7 19.74 70.16 -1.87
C ASN A 7 19.96 68.92 -2.72
N TYR A 8 20.96 68.13 -2.31
CA TYR A 8 21.15 66.77 -2.84
C TYR A 8 20.05 65.86 -2.32
N ILE A 9 19.07 65.57 -3.16
CA ILE A 9 18.11 64.47 -2.93
C ILE A 9 18.85 63.21 -3.30
N ALA A 10 19.37 62.53 -2.27
CA ALA A 10 19.89 61.18 -2.41
C ALA A 10 18.69 60.23 -2.61
N ILE A 11 18.44 59.85 -3.84
CA ILE A 11 17.48 58.76 -4.15
C ILE A 11 18.15 57.44 -3.73
N LYS A 12 17.78 56.96 -2.56
CA LYS A 12 18.06 55.56 -2.15
C LYS A 12 17.19 54.64 -2.99
N ILE A 13 17.78 54.11 -4.06
CA ILE A 13 17.20 52.99 -4.76
C ILE A 13 17.37 51.76 -3.86
N ALA A 14 16.37 51.46 -3.06
CA ALA A 14 16.28 50.19 -2.36
C ALA A 14 15.98 49.10 -3.39
N LEU A 15 17.06 48.40 -3.78
CA LEU A 15 16.95 47.20 -4.60
C LEU A 15 16.27 46.10 -3.74
N CYS A 16 14.95 46.04 -3.75
CA CYS A 16 14.20 44.93 -3.22
C CYS A 16 14.49 43.72 -4.10
N LEU A 17 15.54 42.99 -3.74
CA LEU A 17 15.74 41.62 -4.24
C LEU A 17 14.60 40.76 -3.66
N SER A 18 13.48 40.70 -4.36
CA SER A 18 12.47 39.72 -4.07
C SER A 18 13.04 38.36 -4.40
N ILE A 19 13.58 37.71 -3.37
CA ILE A 19 13.87 36.27 -3.40
C ILE A 19 12.52 35.60 -3.57
N PHE A 20 12.15 35.23 -4.80
CA PHE A 20 11.15 34.25 -5.07
C PHE A 20 11.69 32.92 -4.52
N ILE A 21 11.43 32.67 -3.23
CA ILE A 21 11.45 31.32 -2.70
C ILE A 21 10.31 30.62 -3.43
N THR A 22 10.63 29.92 -4.51
CA THR A 22 9.76 28.87 -5.03
C THR A 22 9.64 27.87 -3.88
N GLN A 23 8.56 28.02 -3.10
CA GLN A 23 8.07 26.90 -2.27
C GLN A 23 7.82 25.78 -3.29
N ALA A 24 8.74 24.82 -3.37
CA ALA A 24 8.39 23.50 -3.87
C ALA A 24 7.25 23.06 -2.94
N ASN A 25 6.03 23.18 -3.42
CA ASN A 25 4.90 22.52 -2.80
C ASN A 25 5.31 21.04 -2.78
N ALA A 26 5.62 20.53 -1.61
CA ALA A 26 5.53 19.12 -1.37
C ALA A 26 4.04 18.80 -1.56
N GLU A 27 3.65 18.53 -2.81
CA GLU A 27 2.34 17.99 -3.11
C GLU A 27 2.28 16.70 -2.29
N GLY A 28 1.40 16.69 -1.28
CA GLY A 28 1.15 15.49 -0.49
C GLY A 28 0.77 14.36 -1.42
N LEU A 29 0.97 13.11 -0.99
CA LEU A 29 0.55 11.94 -1.75
C LEU A 29 -0.89 12.12 -2.25
N PRO A 30 -1.19 11.75 -3.51
CA PRO A 30 -2.57 11.69 -3.98
C PRO A 30 -3.43 10.91 -2.99
N LYS A 31 -4.67 11.38 -2.75
CA LYS A 31 -5.55 10.90 -1.69
C LYS A 31 -5.68 9.36 -1.65
N GLU A 32 -5.69 8.74 -2.79
CA GLU A 32 -5.79 7.28 -2.98
C GLU A 32 -4.60 6.50 -2.43
N PHE A 33 -3.47 7.16 -2.23
CA PHE A 33 -2.25 6.55 -1.67
C PHE A 33 -2.03 6.87 -0.18
N ASN A 34 -2.91 7.68 0.42
CA ASN A 34 -2.86 7.89 1.87
C ASN A 34 -3.20 6.59 2.60
N ILE A 35 -2.52 6.37 3.72
CA ILE A 35 -2.85 5.26 4.63
C ILE A 35 -4.24 5.53 5.23
N LYS A 36 -5.13 4.55 5.12
CA LYS A 36 -6.50 4.59 5.65
C LYS A 36 -6.57 3.86 6.99
N GLU A 37 -7.61 4.16 7.76
CA GLU A 37 -7.84 3.53 9.07
C GLU A 37 -8.01 2.00 8.97
N ASP A 38 -8.61 1.53 7.87
CA ASP A 38 -8.87 0.12 7.61
C ASP A 38 -7.76 -0.59 6.82
N ASP A 39 -6.65 0.09 6.51
CA ASP A 39 -5.48 -0.52 5.87
C ASP A 39 -4.75 -1.48 6.82
N ILE A 40 -4.23 -2.55 6.24
CA ILE A 40 -3.28 -3.42 6.94
C ILE A 40 -1.88 -2.85 6.74
N VAL A 41 -1.30 -2.35 7.82
CA VAL A 41 0.00 -1.66 7.78
C VAL A 41 1.02 -2.39 8.64
N LEU A 42 2.22 -2.56 8.09
CA LEU A 42 3.41 -3.04 8.80
C LEU A 42 4.50 -1.98 8.79
N GLY A 43 5.36 -2.01 9.80
CA GLY A 43 6.48 -1.06 9.93
C GLY A 43 6.05 0.26 10.57
N ASN A 44 6.57 1.37 10.07
CA ASN A 44 6.37 2.70 10.66
C ASN A 44 5.36 3.52 9.85
N VAL A 45 4.15 3.71 10.37
CA VAL A 45 3.07 4.49 9.70
C VAL A 45 3.44 5.97 9.46
N ASN A 46 4.44 6.49 10.17
CA ASN A 46 4.93 7.87 10.02
C ASN A 46 6.18 7.96 9.11
N SER A 47 6.53 6.87 8.41
CA SER A 47 7.66 6.89 7.47
C SER A 47 7.37 7.78 6.27
N GLU A 48 8.41 8.45 5.76
CA GLU A 48 8.37 9.17 4.49
C GLU A 48 8.23 8.24 3.26
N VAL A 49 8.49 6.94 3.44
CA VAL A 49 8.32 5.93 2.40
C VAL A 49 7.11 5.06 2.70
N VAL A 50 6.09 5.18 1.85
CA VAL A 50 4.90 4.33 1.87
C VAL A 50 4.94 3.40 0.66
N LEU A 51 5.06 2.09 0.92
CA LEU A 51 5.00 1.04 -0.09
C LEU A 51 3.64 0.34 0.00
N ILE A 52 2.82 0.49 -1.04
CA ILE A 52 1.50 -0.16 -1.12
C ILE A 52 1.57 -1.36 -2.06
N GLU A 53 1.20 -2.53 -1.58
CA GLU A 53 0.97 -3.74 -2.37
C GLU A 53 -0.53 -3.91 -2.61
N TYR A 54 -0.95 -3.95 -3.87
CA TYR A 54 -2.25 -4.51 -4.25
C TYR A 54 -2.07 -5.96 -4.67
N TYR A 55 -2.82 -6.86 -4.05
CA TYR A 55 -2.76 -8.29 -4.35
C TYR A 55 -4.16 -8.91 -4.43
N ALA A 56 -4.29 -10.04 -5.12
CA ALA A 56 -5.51 -10.85 -5.13
C ALA A 56 -5.19 -12.27 -4.63
N PRO A 57 -6.03 -12.86 -3.78
CA PRO A 57 -5.84 -14.22 -3.27
C PRO A 57 -5.72 -15.30 -4.35
N THR A 58 -6.41 -15.14 -5.49
CA THR A 58 -6.36 -16.10 -6.62
C THR A 58 -5.28 -15.77 -7.66
N CYS A 59 -4.47 -14.75 -7.43
CA CYS A 59 -3.42 -14.34 -8.37
C CYS A 59 -2.14 -15.16 -8.16
N THR A 60 -1.75 -15.96 -9.15
CA THR A 60 -0.54 -16.80 -9.09
C THR A 60 0.75 -15.98 -8.95
N HIS A 61 0.83 -14.80 -9.58
CA HIS A 61 1.99 -13.92 -9.41
C HIS A 61 2.08 -13.33 -7.99
N CYS A 62 0.95 -13.20 -7.28
CA CYS A 62 0.93 -12.77 -5.89
C CYS A 62 1.49 -13.83 -4.94
N VAL A 63 1.37 -15.12 -5.28
CA VAL A 63 2.06 -16.20 -4.54
C VAL A 63 3.57 -16.02 -4.59
N ASN A 64 4.12 -15.70 -5.76
CA ASN A 64 5.55 -15.44 -5.91
C ASN A 64 5.99 -14.18 -5.16
N ALA A 65 5.17 -13.12 -5.19
CA ALA A 65 5.46 -11.90 -4.43
C ALA A 65 5.48 -12.15 -2.92
N ASP A 66 4.53 -12.90 -2.39
CA ASP A 66 4.48 -13.27 -0.96
C ASP A 66 5.68 -14.13 -0.54
N ARG A 67 6.13 -15.02 -1.42
CA ARG A 67 7.23 -15.95 -1.14
C ARG A 67 8.62 -15.31 -1.27
N GLU A 68 8.83 -14.42 -2.23
CA GLU A 68 10.16 -13.94 -2.62
C GLU A 68 10.37 -12.45 -2.33
N ILE A 69 9.34 -11.61 -2.49
CA ILE A 69 9.47 -10.17 -2.32
C ILE A 69 9.22 -9.78 -0.87
N PHE A 70 8.08 -10.18 -0.32
CA PHE A 70 7.66 -9.77 1.02
C PHE A 70 8.71 -10.07 2.11
N PRO A 71 9.33 -11.26 2.20
CA PRO A 71 10.33 -11.53 3.23
C PRO A 71 11.55 -10.62 3.15
N ALA A 72 12.05 -10.36 1.94
CA ALA A 72 13.22 -9.50 1.74
C ALA A 72 12.94 -8.03 2.12
N ILE A 73 11.75 -7.52 1.75
CA ILE A 73 11.31 -6.17 2.14
C ILE A 73 11.04 -6.10 3.64
N LYS A 74 10.46 -7.16 4.21
CA LYS A 74 10.18 -7.23 5.65
C LYS A 74 11.46 -7.12 6.46
N GLU A 75 12.44 -7.94 6.20
CA GLU A 75 13.72 -7.96 6.92
C GLU A 75 14.46 -6.62 6.82
N LYS A 76 14.56 -6.08 5.60
CA LYS A 76 15.41 -4.89 5.37
C LYS A 76 14.77 -3.59 5.85
N TYR A 77 13.44 -3.44 5.72
CA TYR A 77 12.79 -2.14 5.90
C TYR A 77 11.63 -2.15 6.89
N ILE A 78 10.77 -3.20 6.89
CA ILE A 78 9.58 -3.22 7.74
C ILE A 78 10.01 -3.43 9.20
N ASP A 79 10.79 -4.48 9.48
CA ASP A 79 11.25 -4.81 10.83
C ASP A 79 12.20 -3.76 11.42
N THR A 80 12.83 -2.96 10.56
CA THR A 80 13.68 -1.83 10.95
C THR A 80 12.94 -0.49 11.05
N GLY A 81 11.63 -0.47 10.78
CA GLY A 81 10.79 0.72 10.85
C GLY A 81 11.12 1.81 9.84
N LYS A 82 11.78 1.47 8.73
CA LYS A 82 12.19 2.43 7.69
C LYS A 82 11.08 2.79 6.73
N ILE A 83 10.06 1.94 6.58
CA ILE A 83 8.92 2.19 5.69
C ILE A 83 7.59 1.89 6.38
N ALA A 84 6.50 2.43 5.83
CA ALA A 84 5.16 1.90 6.00
C ALA A 84 4.86 0.95 4.84
N TYR A 85 4.58 -0.31 5.13
CA TYR A 85 4.16 -1.30 4.14
C TYR A 85 2.67 -1.54 4.28
N VAL A 86 1.91 -1.21 3.23
CA VAL A 86 0.45 -1.25 3.21
C VAL A 86 0.00 -2.38 2.28
N MET A 87 -0.87 -3.26 2.77
CA MET A 87 -1.46 -4.34 1.97
C MET A 87 -2.93 -4.04 1.69
N ARG A 88 -3.30 -4.04 0.41
CA ARG A 88 -4.66 -3.84 -0.06
C ARG A 88 -5.07 -4.98 -0.98
N GLU A 89 -6.21 -5.54 -0.70
CA GLU A 89 -6.79 -6.59 -1.53
C GLU A 89 -7.43 -6.00 -2.79
N PHE A 90 -7.29 -6.73 -3.89
CA PHE A 90 -8.05 -6.54 -5.12
C PHE A 90 -8.96 -7.74 -5.34
N VAL A 91 -10.26 -7.53 -5.30
CA VAL A 91 -11.27 -8.58 -5.39
C VAL A 91 -11.77 -8.66 -6.84
N GLY A 92 -11.24 -9.61 -7.59
CA GLY A 92 -11.63 -9.87 -8.98
C GLY A 92 -12.80 -10.86 -9.12
N ASN A 93 -13.04 -11.67 -8.09
CA ASN A 93 -14.05 -12.72 -8.10
C ASN A 93 -14.53 -13.05 -6.67
N LYS A 94 -15.47 -14.01 -6.56
CA LYS A 94 -16.05 -14.40 -5.27
C LYS A 94 -15.05 -15.12 -4.37
N GLN A 95 -14.14 -15.91 -4.94
CA GLN A 95 -13.08 -16.59 -4.20
C GLN A 95 -12.12 -15.58 -3.56
N ASP A 96 -11.74 -14.54 -4.29
CA ASP A 96 -10.93 -13.44 -3.75
C ASP A 96 -11.63 -12.77 -2.57
N LEU A 97 -12.95 -12.50 -2.70
CA LEU A 97 -13.72 -11.88 -1.63
C LEU A 97 -13.72 -12.73 -0.37
N ASP A 98 -14.11 -14.00 -0.49
CA ASP A 98 -14.25 -14.90 0.65
C ASP A 98 -12.90 -15.17 1.34
N ALA A 99 -11.82 -15.30 0.56
CA ALA A 99 -10.46 -15.47 1.09
C ALA A 99 -9.92 -14.20 1.78
N SER A 100 -10.18 -13.02 1.21
CA SER A 100 -9.81 -11.75 1.83
C SER A 100 -10.59 -11.49 3.13
N ILE A 101 -11.88 -11.85 3.17
CA ILE A 101 -12.68 -11.79 4.39
C ILE A 101 -12.08 -12.72 5.45
N LEU A 102 -11.66 -13.94 5.10
CA LEU A 102 -10.98 -14.83 6.04
C LEU A 102 -9.73 -14.17 6.63
N ALA A 103 -8.88 -13.58 5.78
CA ALA A 103 -7.66 -12.93 6.24
C ALA A 103 -7.93 -11.80 7.25
N ARG A 104 -9.04 -11.06 7.08
CA ARG A 104 -9.44 -9.93 7.94
C ARG A 104 -10.30 -10.30 9.14
N CYS A 105 -10.78 -11.53 9.22
CA CYS A 105 -11.84 -11.95 10.13
C CYS A 105 -11.50 -11.82 11.63
N ASP A 106 -10.24 -11.99 12.02
CA ASP A 106 -9.79 -11.81 13.42
C ASP A 106 -9.61 -10.34 13.80
N GLY A 107 -9.39 -9.46 12.81
CA GLY A 107 -9.16 -8.04 13.00
C GLY A 107 -7.73 -7.67 13.40
N SER A 108 -6.85 -8.62 13.73
CA SER A 108 -5.46 -8.34 14.07
C SER A 108 -4.53 -8.46 12.86
N THR A 109 -3.56 -7.54 12.75
CA THR A 109 -2.53 -7.57 11.70
C THR A 109 -1.73 -8.87 11.71
N ALA A 110 -1.43 -9.42 12.88
CA ALA A 110 -0.68 -10.67 13.00
C ALA A 110 -1.45 -11.85 12.38
N LYS A 111 -2.74 -11.97 12.67
CA LYS A 111 -3.60 -13.00 12.07
C LYS A 111 -3.80 -12.79 10.57
N TYR A 112 -3.95 -11.52 10.16
CA TYR A 112 -4.04 -11.20 8.75
C TYR A 112 -2.84 -11.73 7.96
N ILE A 113 -1.61 -11.46 8.42
CA ILE A 113 -0.37 -11.95 7.78
C ILE A 113 -0.36 -13.48 7.74
N GLN A 114 -0.72 -14.12 8.84
CA GLN A 114 -0.78 -15.58 8.91
C GLN A 114 -1.75 -16.16 7.88
N PHE A 115 -2.97 -15.61 7.80
CA PHE A 115 -3.97 -16.07 6.84
C PHE A 115 -3.60 -15.74 5.40
N LYS A 116 -3.10 -14.51 5.12
CA LYS A 116 -2.60 -14.14 3.79
C LYS A 116 -1.58 -15.16 3.30
N SER A 117 -0.58 -15.48 4.14
CA SER A 117 0.48 -16.44 3.78
C SER A 117 -0.07 -17.85 3.54
N ILE A 118 -0.98 -18.36 4.39
CA ILE A 118 -1.59 -19.68 4.19
C ILE A 118 -2.43 -19.70 2.90
N ILE A 119 -3.27 -18.70 2.69
CA ILE A 119 -4.13 -18.57 1.51
C ILE A 119 -3.30 -18.57 0.24
N LEU A 120 -2.24 -17.76 0.17
CA LEU A 120 -1.38 -17.68 -1.00
C LEU A 120 -0.53 -18.95 -1.18
N SER A 121 0.14 -19.43 -0.13
CA SER A 121 0.99 -20.63 -0.23
C SER A 121 0.23 -21.92 -0.57
N LYS A 122 -1.07 -21.96 -0.29
CA LYS A 122 -1.96 -23.07 -0.57
C LYS A 122 -2.96 -22.78 -1.69
N GLN A 123 -2.66 -21.79 -2.54
CA GLN A 123 -3.59 -21.33 -3.59
C GLN A 123 -4.09 -22.46 -4.48
N ASP A 124 -3.21 -23.37 -4.89
CA ASP A 124 -3.57 -24.52 -5.75
C ASP A 124 -4.54 -25.49 -5.07
N ASP A 125 -4.53 -25.55 -3.73
CA ASP A 125 -5.39 -26.47 -2.97
C ASP A 125 -6.83 -25.98 -2.89
N TRP A 126 -7.10 -24.68 -3.12
CA TRP A 126 -8.43 -24.11 -2.89
C TRP A 126 -9.00 -23.26 -4.03
N SER A 127 -8.18 -22.52 -4.78
CA SER A 127 -8.69 -21.44 -5.62
C SER A 127 -9.36 -21.90 -6.91
N PHE A 128 -9.04 -23.11 -7.39
CA PHE A 128 -9.54 -23.63 -8.67
C PHE A 128 -10.68 -24.66 -8.52
N GLY A 129 -11.01 -25.04 -7.27
CA GLY A 129 -12.04 -26.05 -6.98
C GLY A 129 -13.42 -25.43 -6.72
N THR A 130 -14.47 -26.24 -6.90
CA THR A 130 -15.84 -25.87 -6.51
C THR A 130 -16.05 -25.93 -5.00
N ASP A 131 -15.16 -26.61 -4.28
CA ASP A 131 -15.16 -26.79 -2.82
C ASP A 131 -14.31 -25.71 -2.08
N TYR A 132 -13.93 -24.62 -2.76
CA TYR A 132 -13.06 -23.60 -2.22
C TYR A 132 -13.47 -23.07 -0.85
N ARG A 133 -14.77 -22.91 -0.58
CA ARG A 133 -15.28 -22.47 0.73
C ARG A 133 -14.96 -23.46 1.85
N GLN A 134 -15.10 -24.77 1.59
CA GLN A 134 -14.77 -25.81 2.56
C GLN A 134 -13.26 -25.80 2.88
N ARG A 135 -12.43 -25.53 1.87
CA ARG A 135 -10.98 -25.36 2.05
C ARG A 135 -10.66 -24.13 2.89
N LEU A 136 -11.24 -22.97 2.57
CA LEU A 136 -11.09 -21.76 3.38
C LEU A 136 -11.60 -21.95 4.82
N GLU A 137 -12.72 -22.65 5.04
CA GLU A 137 -13.22 -23.01 6.37
C GLU A 137 -12.21 -23.89 7.13
N SER A 138 -11.55 -24.81 6.44
CA SER A 138 -10.48 -25.61 7.03
C SER A 138 -9.28 -24.76 7.45
N PHE A 139 -8.88 -23.78 6.64
CA PHE A 139 -7.82 -22.83 7.01
C PHE A 139 -8.24 -21.94 8.18
N ALA A 140 -9.50 -21.47 8.21
CA ALA A 140 -10.06 -20.72 9.34
C ALA A 140 -9.88 -21.50 10.65
N LYS A 141 -10.30 -22.76 10.66
CA LYS A 141 -10.21 -23.65 11.84
C LYS A 141 -8.76 -23.87 12.28
N LEU A 142 -7.85 -24.10 11.34
CA LEU A 142 -6.40 -24.24 11.65
C LEU A 142 -5.81 -22.96 12.23
N GLY A 143 -6.29 -21.80 11.80
CA GLY A 143 -5.89 -20.49 12.32
C GLY A 143 -6.62 -20.07 13.60
N GLY A 144 -7.51 -20.91 14.15
CA GLY A 144 -8.25 -20.65 15.40
C GLY A 144 -9.53 -19.85 15.25
N ILE A 145 -10.07 -19.73 14.02
CA ILE A 145 -11.38 -19.11 13.73
C ILE A 145 -12.41 -20.25 13.59
N SER A 146 -13.48 -20.21 14.40
CA SER A 146 -14.55 -21.19 14.29
C SER A 146 -15.35 -21.01 12.98
N LYS A 147 -16.11 -22.04 12.61
CA LYS A 147 -17.02 -21.97 11.46
C LYS A 147 -18.03 -20.84 11.61
N GLU A 148 -18.65 -20.73 12.78
CA GLU A 148 -19.65 -19.71 13.09
C GLU A 148 -19.06 -18.31 13.03
N GLN A 149 -17.83 -18.15 13.50
CA GLN A 149 -17.10 -16.88 13.43
C GLN A 149 -16.79 -16.52 11.97
N TYR A 150 -16.31 -17.47 11.17
CA TYR A 150 -16.03 -17.22 9.75
C TYR A 150 -17.32 -16.90 8.97
N GLU A 151 -18.41 -17.61 9.21
CA GLU A 151 -19.73 -17.29 8.62
C GLU A 151 -20.20 -15.89 9.01
N THR A 152 -19.97 -15.46 10.25
CA THR A 152 -20.25 -14.08 10.69
C THR A 152 -19.41 -13.07 9.89
N CYS A 153 -18.13 -13.35 9.68
CA CYS A 153 -17.25 -12.47 8.88
C CYS A 153 -17.71 -12.42 7.42
N LEU A 154 -18.11 -13.54 6.82
CA LEU A 154 -18.62 -13.60 5.43
C LEU A 154 -19.87 -12.74 5.22
N ASN A 155 -20.66 -12.51 6.28
CA ASN A 155 -21.86 -11.66 6.27
C ASN A 155 -21.62 -10.25 6.81
N SER A 156 -20.35 -9.83 6.99
CA SER A 156 -20.03 -8.50 7.48
C SER A 156 -20.03 -7.47 6.33
N ASP A 157 -21.06 -6.62 6.32
CA ASP A 157 -21.15 -5.50 5.36
C ASP A 157 -19.92 -4.60 5.42
N ALA A 158 -19.34 -4.40 6.61
CA ALA A 158 -18.17 -3.55 6.80
C ALA A 158 -16.93 -4.14 6.08
N LEU A 159 -16.66 -5.45 6.24
CA LEU A 159 -15.55 -6.10 5.56
C LEU A 159 -15.75 -6.11 4.04
N VAL A 160 -16.95 -6.44 3.58
CA VAL A 160 -17.28 -6.41 2.14
C VAL A 160 -17.07 -5.01 1.58
N LYS A 161 -17.56 -3.97 2.27
CA LYS A 161 -17.39 -2.58 1.84
C LYS A 161 -15.91 -2.20 1.72
N THR A 162 -15.09 -2.44 2.74
CA THR A 162 -13.65 -2.17 2.71
C THR A 162 -12.97 -2.83 1.51
N LEU A 163 -13.25 -4.11 1.26
CA LEU A 163 -12.64 -4.87 0.17
C LEU A 163 -13.07 -4.36 -1.21
N ILE A 164 -14.33 -4.01 -1.37
CA ILE A 164 -14.85 -3.43 -2.61
C ILE A 164 -14.27 -2.03 -2.84
N GLU A 165 -14.16 -1.20 -1.79
CA GLU A 165 -13.54 0.13 -1.88
C GLU A 165 -12.07 0.05 -2.29
N ASN A 166 -11.28 -0.86 -1.71
CA ASN A 166 -9.90 -1.11 -2.13
C ASN A 166 -9.80 -1.48 -3.60
N THR A 167 -10.69 -2.36 -4.05
CA THR A 167 -10.77 -2.78 -5.46
C THR A 167 -11.12 -1.61 -6.38
N GLN A 168 -12.10 -0.78 -6.01
CA GLN A 168 -12.51 0.40 -6.78
C GLN A 168 -11.40 1.45 -6.85
N ILE A 169 -10.69 1.69 -5.74
CA ILE A 169 -9.53 2.59 -5.72
C ILE A 169 -8.49 2.07 -6.72
N ALA A 170 -8.08 0.79 -6.62
CA ALA A 170 -7.11 0.19 -7.51
C ALA A 170 -7.52 0.29 -8.98
N ALA A 171 -8.77 -0.05 -9.31
CA ALA A 171 -9.29 -0.02 -10.68
C ALA A 171 -9.30 1.40 -11.30
N ASN A 172 -9.36 2.44 -10.47
CA ASN A 172 -9.34 3.84 -10.90
C ASN A 172 -7.92 4.44 -10.92
N LEU A 173 -6.90 3.73 -10.43
CA LEU A 173 -5.52 4.22 -10.49
C LEU A 173 -5.03 4.24 -11.93
N HIS A 174 -4.45 5.37 -12.34
CA HIS A 174 -3.79 5.47 -13.62
C HIS A 174 -2.65 4.45 -13.71
N ASN A 175 -2.61 3.66 -14.77
CA ASN A 175 -1.65 2.57 -15.00
C ASN A 175 -1.79 1.33 -14.10
N PHE A 176 -2.85 1.17 -13.32
CA PHE A 176 -3.11 -0.12 -12.67
C PHE A 176 -3.48 -1.17 -13.73
N ILE A 177 -2.69 -2.24 -13.82
CA ILE A 177 -2.84 -3.29 -14.84
C ILE A 177 -3.18 -4.65 -14.24
N GLY A 178 -3.33 -4.73 -12.91
CA GLY A 178 -3.63 -5.98 -12.19
C GLY A 178 -2.74 -6.20 -10.98
N THR A 179 -2.71 -7.43 -10.51
CA THR A 179 -1.98 -7.83 -9.29
C THR A 179 -0.87 -8.83 -9.59
N PRO A 180 0.25 -8.82 -8.82
CA PRO A 180 0.55 -7.82 -7.81
C PRO A 180 0.92 -6.48 -8.43
N SER A 181 0.53 -5.37 -7.81
CA SER A 181 1.01 -4.03 -8.15
C SER A 181 1.61 -3.37 -6.92
N PHE A 182 2.77 -2.74 -7.09
CA PHE A 182 3.48 -2.05 -6.02
C PHE A 182 3.60 -0.57 -6.33
N PHE A 183 3.22 0.27 -5.36
CA PHE A 183 3.34 1.72 -5.46
C PHE A 183 4.23 2.23 -4.33
N ILE A 184 5.28 2.98 -4.69
CA ILE A 184 6.12 3.69 -3.71
C ILE A 184 5.75 5.18 -3.80
N ASN A 185 5.26 5.74 -2.69
CA ASN A 185 4.83 7.14 -2.61
C ASN A 185 3.93 7.54 -3.79
N GLY A 186 2.96 6.67 -4.14
CA GLY A 186 2.01 6.89 -5.22
C GLY A 186 2.53 6.60 -6.63
N LYS A 187 3.81 6.31 -6.79
CA LYS A 187 4.40 5.94 -8.09
C LYS A 187 4.37 4.43 -8.28
N LEU A 188 3.70 3.98 -9.35
CA LEU A 188 3.70 2.57 -9.75
C LEU A 188 5.12 2.13 -10.12
N LEU A 189 5.55 1.00 -9.58
CA LEU A 189 6.78 0.35 -10.00
C LEU A 189 6.60 -0.32 -11.38
N ASP A 190 7.60 -0.16 -12.23
CA ASP A 190 7.56 -0.71 -13.59
C ASP A 190 7.62 -2.24 -13.57
N VAL A 191 6.53 -2.86 -14.01
CA VAL A 191 6.36 -4.32 -14.06
C VAL A 191 6.89 -4.96 -15.35
N ARG A 192 7.27 -4.16 -16.35
CA ARG A 192 7.65 -4.68 -17.68
C ARG A 192 8.88 -5.56 -17.68
N GLN A 193 9.76 -5.41 -16.70
CA GLN A 193 10.96 -6.24 -16.51
C GLN A 193 10.78 -7.32 -15.42
N GLY A 194 9.56 -7.50 -14.93
CA GLY A 194 9.26 -8.30 -13.75
C GLY A 194 9.57 -7.55 -12.45
N ILE A 195 8.69 -7.63 -11.48
CA ILE A 195 8.93 -7.08 -10.14
C ILE A 195 9.73 -8.10 -9.35
N THR A 196 10.86 -7.66 -8.80
CA THR A 196 11.71 -8.44 -7.91
C THR A 196 11.93 -7.68 -6.60
N ALA A 197 12.33 -8.38 -5.54
CA ALA A 197 12.73 -7.74 -4.30
C ALA A 197 13.82 -6.67 -4.54
N ASN A 198 14.80 -6.97 -5.39
CA ASN A 198 15.90 -6.04 -5.69
C ASN A 198 15.42 -4.76 -6.39
N SER A 199 14.45 -4.85 -7.31
CA SER A 199 13.92 -3.65 -7.98
C SER A 199 13.20 -2.73 -6.98
N ILE A 200 12.43 -3.28 -6.05
CA ILE A 200 11.77 -2.53 -4.98
C ILE A 200 12.80 -1.93 -4.03
N ILE A 201 13.79 -2.71 -3.60
CA ILE A 201 14.88 -2.27 -2.74
C ILE A 201 15.60 -1.06 -3.33
N GLN A 202 15.95 -1.11 -4.61
CA GLN A 202 16.63 -0.01 -5.29
C GLN A 202 15.80 1.29 -5.29
N GLU A 203 14.48 1.20 -5.49
CA GLU A 203 13.63 2.39 -5.46
C GLU A 203 13.46 2.94 -4.04
N ILE A 204 13.36 2.08 -3.03
CA ILE A 204 13.31 2.51 -1.62
C ILE A 204 14.64 3.17 -1.22
N ASP A 205 15.78 2.56 -1.54
CA ASP A 205 17.11 3.08 -1.19
C ASP A 205 17.39 4.46 -1.83
N LYS A 206 16.82 4.76 -3.02
CA LYS A 206 16.93 6.09 -3.65
C LYS A 206 16.21 7.20 -2.86
N ILE A 207 15.18 6.85 -2.09
CA ILE A 207 14.42 7.84 -1.31
C ILE A 207 15.05 8.02 0.07
N LEU A 208 15.60 6.93 0.65
CA LEU A 208 16.17 6.94 2.00
C LEU A 208 17.62 7.46 2.08
N ASN A 209 18.31 7.63 0.95
CA ASN A 209 19.68 8.14 0.84
C ASN A 209 19.73 9.56 0.25
#